data_d758aa6c46a2fad19a180793365e6ee0
#
_entry.id   d758aa6c46a2fad19a180793365e6ee0
#
_cell.length_a   1.000
_cell.length_b   1.000
_cell.length_c   1.000
_cell.angle_alpha   90.00
_cell.angle_beta   90.00
_cell.angle_gamma   90.00
#
_symmetry.space_group_name_H-M   'P 1'
#
loop_
_entity.id
_entity.type
_entity.pdbx_description
1 polymer ?
#
loop_
_entity_poly.entity_id
_entity_poly.type
_entity_poly.pdbx_seq_one_letter_code
_entity_poly.pdbx_strand_id
1 'polypeptide(L)'
;MPAPRPATLPAGKVIASAILLAPLPDGPPVPTMPLLSMTPWATIPDTPADAPADTPVPEVPPQWLVDLRRSPYRRGFYHSEEEFAALHVERERAHLFVSFDNLSQVGHDQIDREAWGYEFARKSGWSQLGIFAFRANWFRNRTLFAYLRQLRDNGLFARYQTVTFAGTSMGAYAACAFSSVAPGAQVIAFSPQSTLSPALVPWEARFPGGRAADWSGDFADAADQTATAQTVYLVYDPTEPADAAHADRFTGPNIVRLRTPRAGHKTALRLRQTDMLSQVVRGLATRTMDAPAFHALYRQSRLQPWYLDALGQRLHARGRTDWLRRLSDIAGRNGRPGMAKALEARAAGPVPHPS
;
A
#
# COMPACT_ATOMS: atom_id res chain seq x y z
N MET A 1 -28.68 -61.47 -10.70
CA MET A 1 -27.28 -61.42 -10.22
C MET A 1 -27.03 -60.03 -9.69
N PRO A 2 -26.78 -59.83 -8.39
CA PRO A 2 -26.52 -58.53 -7.81
C PRO A 2 -25.03 -58.20 -7.91
N ALA A 3 -24.70 -56.90 -8.08
CA ALA A 3 -23.38 -56.35 -8.18
C ALA A 3 -22.57 -56.40 -6.85
N PRO A 4 -21.25 -56.50 -6.88
CA PRO A 4 -20.43 -56.62 -5.67
C PRO A 4 -20.25 -55.28 -4.96
N ARG A 5 -20.21 -55.33 -3.62
CA ARG A 5 -19.93 -54.22 -2.69
C ARG A 5 -18.45 -53.87 -2.72
N PRO A 6 -18.08 -52.59 -2.54
CA PRO A 6 -16.68 -52.20 -2.39
C PRO A 6 -16.11 -52.57 -1.01
N ALA A 7 -14.86 -53.01 -1.00
CA ALA A 7 -14.12 -53.44 0.17
C ALA A 7 -13.68 -52.24 1.02
N THR A 8 -13.89 -52.36 2.33
CA THR A 8 -13.38 -51.45 3.38
C THR A 8 -11.90 -51.70 3.62
N LEU A 9 -11.05 -50.66 3.50
CA LEU A 9 -9.65 -50.67 3.91
C LEU A 9 -9.54 -50.44 5.41
N PRO A 10 -8.59 -51.08 6.10
CA PRO A 10 -8.41 -50.91 7.55
C PRO A 10 -7.73 -49.60 7.94
N ALA A 11 -8.18 -49.03 9.07
CA ALA A 11 -7.61 -47.82 9.69
C ALA A 11 -6.13 -48.02 10.09
N GLY A 12 -5.25 -47.34 9.40
CA GLY A 12 -3.84 -47.27 9.76
C GLY A 12 -3.64 -46.30 10.95
N LYS A 13 -3.02 -46.79 12.01
CA LYS A 13 -2.58 -46.03 13.17
C LYS A 13 -1.58 -44.95 12.75
N VAL A 14 -1.94 -43.68 12.94
CA VAL A 14 -0.99 -42.56 12.87
C VAL A 14 -0.16 -42.56 14.15
N ILE A 15 1.11 -42.96 14.03
CA ILE A 15 2.10 -42.79 15.10
C ILE A 15 2.61 -41.35 15.00
N ALA A 16 2.18 -40.51 15.92
CA ALA A 16 2.72 -39.18 16.10
C ALA A 16 4.13 -39.29 16.74
N SER A 17 5.18 -39.22 15.94
CA SER A 17 6.55 -39.02 16.45
C SER A 17 6.72 -37.58 16.84
N ALA A 18 6.62 -37.30 18.14
CA ALA A 18 7.05 -36.04 18.73
C ALA A 18 8.58 -35.95 18.62
N ILE A 19 9.09 -35.15 17.70
CA ILE A 19 10.50 -34.75 17.71
C ILE A 19 10.65 -33.66 18.75
N LEU A 20 11.21 -34.01 19.92
CA LEU A 20 11.70 -33.06 20.91
C LEU A 20 12.85 -32.28 20.27
N LEU A 21 12.61 -31.04 19.89
CA LEU A 21 13.69 -30.10 19.58
C LEU A 21 14.29 -29.63 20.90
N ALA A 22 15.57 -29.93 21.09
CA ALA A 22 16.37 -29.41 22.22
C ALA A 22 16.37 -27.86 22.16
N PRO A 23 16.33 -27.19 23.34
CA PRO A 23 16.44 -25.72 23.36
C PRO A 23 17.78 -25.27 22.77
N LEU A 24 17.75 -24.30 21.92
CA LEU A 24 18.96 -23.64 21.41
C LEU A 24 19.69 -22.96 22.58
N PRO A 25 21.03 -22.99 22.62
CA PRO A 25 21.79 -22.33 23.67
C PRO A 25 21.52 -20.83 23.67
N ASP A 26 21.37 -20.26 24.86
CA ASP A 26 21.19 -18.83 25.10
C ASP A 26 22.30 -18.04 24.41
N GLY A 27 21.89 -17.21 23.44
CA GLY A 27 22.78 -16.26 22.79
C GLY A 27 23.20 -15.15 23.78
N PRO A 28 24.31 -14.45 23.52
CA PRO A 28 24.76 -13.37 24.38
C PRO A 28 23.66 -12.33 24.60
N PRO A 29 23.59 -11.69 25.79
CA PRO A 29 22.53 -10.72 26.09
C PRO A 29 22.53 -9.60 25.07
N VAL A 30 21.34 -9.34 24.51
CA VAL A 30 21.11 -8.25 23.57
C VAL A 30 21.37 -6.94 24.30
N PRO A 31 22.31 -6.09 23.87
CA PRO A 31 22.51 -4.79 24.48
C PRO A 31 21.22 -3.97 24.33
N THR A 32 20.70 -3.49 25.44
CA THR A 32 19.57 -2.55 25.48
C THR A 32 20.07 -1.24 24.89
N MET A 33 19.79 -1.00 23.62
CA MET A 33 19.99 0.30 23.04
C MET A 33 18.99 1.29 23.65
N PRO A 34 19.43 2.53 23.99
CA PRO A 34 18.49 3.56 24.40
C PRO A 34 17.45 3.71 23.28
N LEU A 35 16.17 3.78 23.65
CA LEU A 35 15.09 4.19 22.78
C LEU A 35 15.46 5.55 22.18
N LEU A 36 16.04 5.55 20.98
CA LEU A 36 16.12 6.75 20.19
C LEU A 36 14.69 7.26 20.07
N SER A 37 14.48 8.47 20.58
CA SER A 37 13.19 9.12 20.56
C SER A 37 12.69 9.08 19.13
N MET A 38 11.66 8.27 18.87
CA MET A 38 10.97 8.26 17.60
C MET A 38 10.34 9.65 17.46
N THR A 39 11.00 10.51 16.71
CA THR A 39 10.37 11.74 16.25
C THR A 39 9.07 11.32 15.54
N PRO A 40 7.92 11.89 15.91
CA PRO A 40 6.69 11.64 15.16
C PRO A 40 7.02 11.94 13.70
N TRP A 41 6.59 11.07 12.79
CA TRP A 41 6.75 11.25 11.35
C TRP A 41 6.49 12.72 11.02
N ALA A 42 7.54 13.42 10.62
CA ALA A 42 7.42 14.79 10.17
C ALA A 42 6.26 14.83 9.18
N THR A 43 5.35 15.73 9.40
CA THR A 43 4.22 15.99 8.50
C THR A 43 4.83 16.14 7.12
N ILE A 44 4.60 15.16 6.23
CA ILE A 44 4.92 15.32 4.82
C ILE A 44 4.15 16.57 4.42
N PRO A 45 4.83 17.65 3.98
CA PRO A 45 4.12 18.84 3.54
C PRO A 45 3.09 18.40 2.50
N ASP A 46 1.94 19.06 2.48
CA ASP A 46 0.90 18.90 1.46
C ASP A 46 1.41 19.44 0.11
N THR A 47 2.53 18.88 -0.35
CA THR A 47 3.03 19.18 -1.69
C THR A 47 2.22 18.33 -2.65
N PRO A 48 1.62 18.93 -3.67
CA PRO A 48 0.92 18.19 -4.72
C PRO A 48 1.85 17.12 -5.30
N ALA A 49 1.27 16.06 -5.85
CA ALA A 49 1.98 14.96 -6.52
C ALA A 49 2.86 15.40 -7.71
N ASP A 50 2.87 16.66 -8.01
CA ASP A 50 3.60 17.37 -9.05
C ASP A 50 4.88 18.01 -8.52
N ALA A 51 5.74 17.25 -7.83
CA ALA A 51 7.11 17.69 -7.73
C ALA A 51 7.67 17.77 -9.16
N PRO A 52 8.28 18.89 -9.56
CA PRO A 52 8.78 19.06 -10.92
C PRO A 52 9.70 17.91 -11.31
N ALA A 53 9.64 17.51 -12.57
CA ALA A 53 10.45 16.43 -13.14
C ALA A 53 11.98 16.62 -13.00
N ASP A 54 12.42 17.78 -12.51
CA ASP A 54 13.81 18.20 -12.31
C ASP A 54 14.35 18.01 -10.90
N THR A 55 13.68 17.29 -10.01
CA THR A 55 14.31 16.97 -8.72
C THR A 55 15.52 16.08 -8.99
N PRO A 56 16.76 16.52 -8.66
CA PRO A 56 17.96 15.75 -8.93
C PRO A 56 17.83 14.39 -8.26
N VAL A 57 17.97 13.37 -9.07
CA VAL A 57 17.94 12.00 -8.60
C VAL A 57 19.28 11.70 -7.98
N PRO A 58 19.36 11.18 -6.77
CA PRO A 58 20.63 10.73 -6.23
C PRO A 58 21.17 9.60 -7.13
N GLU A 59 22.36 9.82 -7.71
CA GLU A 59 23.06 8.81 -8.50
C GLU A 59 23.45 7.59 -7.64
N VAL A 60 23.49 7.79 -6.32
CA VAL A 60 23.82 6.76 -5.34
C VAL A 60 22.75 6.70 -4.24
N PRO A 61 22.52 5.52 -3.65
CA PRO A 61 21.58 5.38 -2.53
C PRO A 61 21.94 6.34 -1.39
N PRO A 62 20.94 6.90 -0.68
CA PRO A 62 21.17 7.68 0.51
C PRO A 62 22.01 6.90 1.55
N GLN A 63 22.86 7.61 2.31
CA GLN A 63 23.75 6.97 3.27
C GLN A 63 23.02 6.10 4.28
N TRP A 64 21.82 6.51 4.75
CA TRP A 64 21.02 5.73 5.68
C TRP A 64 20.62 4.36 5.10
N LEU A 65 20.37 4.27 3.80
CA LEU A 65 20.03 3.01 3.13
C LEU A 65 21.26 2.10 3.04
N VAL A 66 22.45 2.70 2.82
CA VAL A 66 23.72 1.97 2.87
C VAL A 66 24.03 1.45 4.28
N ASP A 67 23.71 2.24 5.30
CA ASP A 67 23.95 1.87 6.71
C ASP A 67 22.98 0.76 7.17
N LEU A 68 21.73 0.79 6.72
CA LEU A 68 20.79 -0.30 6.91
C LEU A 68 21.32 -1.65 6.41
N ARG A 69 21.99 -1.65 5.27
CA ARG A 69 22.67 -2.83 4.71
C ARG A 69 23.68 -3.45 5.66
N ARG A 70 24.39 -2.64 6.45
CA ARG A 70 25.48 -3.04 7.34
C ARG A 70 25.01 -3.44 8.74
N SER A 71 23.72 -3.32 9.05
CA SER A 71 23.20 -3.62 10.38
C SER A 71 23.41 -5.09 10.73
N PRO A 72 24.15 -5.42 11.81
CA PRO A 72 24.37 -6.80 12.24
C PRO A 72 23.10 -7.48 12.78
N TYR A 73 22.06 -6.70 13.06
CA TYR A 73 20.78 -7.20 13.57
C TYR A 73 19.78 -7.61 12.50
N ARG A 74 20.15 -7.45 11.24
CA ARG A 74 19.27 -7.78 10.10
C ARG A 74 19.77 -9.04 9.41
N ARG A 75 18.91 -10.03 9.31
CA ARG A 75 19.08 -11.15 8.39
C ARG A 75 18.40 -10.79 7.09
N GLY A 76 18.98 -11.22 5.96
CA GLY A 76 18.44 -10.93 4.64
C GLY A 76 19.51 -10.43 3.70
N PHE A 77 19.13 -9.55 2.79
CA PHE A 77 20.05 -8.97 1.82
C PHE A 77 19.70 -7.52 1.50
N TYR A 78 20.67 -6.85 0.95
CA TYR A 78 20.53 -5.56 0.31
C TYR A 78 21.05 -5.63 -1.12
N HIS A 79 20.32 -5.04 -2.06
CA HIS A 79 20.74 -4.89 -3.45
C HIS A 79 20.48 -3.45 -3.87
N SER A 80 21.38 -2.86 -4.63
CA SER A 80 21.27 -1.49 -5.12
C SER A 80 21.75 -1.40 -6.54
N GLU A 81 20.98 -0.72 -7.36
CA GLU A 81 21.27 -0.33 -8.73
C GLU A 81 21.18 1.19 -8.86
N GLU A 82 21.38 1.72 -10.06
CA GLU A 82 21.36 3.16 -10.33
C GLU A 82 20.01 3.81 -10.00
N GLU A 83 18.88 3.13 -10.27
CA GLU A 83 17.55 3.72 -10.14
C GLU A 83 16.69 3.10 -9.04
N PHE A 84 17.14 2.01 -8.42
CA PHE A 84 16.39 1.37 -7.36
C PHE A 84 17.29 0.67 -6.34
N ALA A 85 16.72 0.40 -5.16
CA ALA A 85 17.31 -0.51 -4.20
C ALA A 85 16.26 -1.48 -3.67
N ALA A 86 16.72 -2.64 -3.21
CA ALA A 86 15.90 -3.65 -2.54
C ALA A 86 16.53 -4.02 -1.20
N LEU A 87 15.73 -3.99 -0.14
CA LEU A 87 16.14 -4.40 1.19
C LEU A 87 15.22 -5.51 1.68
N HIS A 88 15.78 -6.70 1.84
CA HIS A 88 15.09 -7.83 2.43
C HIS A 88 15.51 -7.98 3.89
N VAL A 89 14.50 -8.05 4.78
CA VAL A 89 14.68 -8.33 6.21
C VAL A 89 13.94 -9.60 6.53
N GLU A 90 14.70 -10.67 6.78
CA GLU A 90 14.15 -11.98 7.15
C GLU A 90 13.88 -12.02 8.66
N ARG A 91 12.65 -12.34 9.07
CA ARG A 91 12.24 -12.56 10.46
C ARG A 91 11.66 -13.95 10.64
N GLU A 92 10.73 -14.34 9.76
CA GLU A 92 10.04 -15.62 9.81
C GLU A 92 9.61 -16.01 8.39
N ARG A 93 9.06 -17.21 8.20
CA ARG A 93 8.68 -17.72 6.86
C ARG A 93 7.16 -17.88 6.65
N ALA A 94 6.35 -17.51 7.62
CA ALA A 94 4.90 -17.56 7.44
C ALA A 94 4.43 -16.46 6.51
N HIS A 95 5.04 -15.25 6.57
CA HIS A 95 4.58 -14.12 5.80
C HIS A 95 5.71 -13.24 5.27
N LEU A 96 5.74 -12.99 3.96
CA LEU A 96 6.57 -11.97 3.31
C LEU A 96 5.71 -10.77 2.93
N PHE A 97 6.03 -9.60 3.47
CA PHE A 97 5.42 -8.34 3.08
C PHE A 97 6.34 -7.62 2.10
N VAL A 98 5.90 -7.51 0.84
CA VAL A 98 6.62 -6.82 -0.24
C VAL A 98 6.03 -5.43 -0.40
N SER A 99 6.86 -4.40 -0.26
CA SER A 99 6.42 -3.01 -0.32
C SER A 99 7.23 -2.19 -1.31
N PHE A 100 6.60 -1.16 -1.89
CA PHE A 100 7.18 -0.29 -2.90
C PHE A 100 7.14 1.15 -2.43
N ASP A 101 8.30 1.78 -2.41
CA ASP A 101 8.48 3.13 -1.90
C ASP A 101 9.22 4.02 -2.90
N ASN A 102 8.95 5.32 -2.86
CA ASN A 102 9.58 6.30 -3.72
C ASN A 102 10.43 7.26 -2.90
N LEU A 103 11.73 7.24 -3.09
CA LEU A 103 12.67 8.12 -2.39
C LEU A 103 12.77 9.53 -2.98
N SER A 104 12.27 9.76 -4.19
CA SER A 104 12.34 11.08 -4.84
C SER A 104 11.60 12.19 -4.07
N GLN A 105 10.69 11.81 -3.16
CA GLN A 105 9.91 12.76 -2.34
C GLN A 105 10.42 12.84 -0.89
N VAL A 106 11.56 12.22 -0.57
CA VAL A 106 12.10 12.17 0.79
C VAL A 106 13.33 13.02 0.87
N GLY A 107 13.38 13.94 1.85
CA GLY A 107 14.58 14.69 2.16
C GLY A 107 15.76 13.76 2.52
N HIS A 108 16.96 14.10 2.08
CA HIS A 108 18.16 13.27 2.20
C HIS A 108 18.70 13.12 3.63
N ASP A 109 18.14 13.80 4.58
CA ASP A 109 18.57 13.91 5.98
C ASP A 109 17.84 12.94 6.94
N GLN A 110 16.96 12.10 6.45
CA GLN A 110 16.30 11.07 7.26
C GLN A 110 17.10 9.76 7.24
N ILE A 111 18.00 9.62 8.20
CA ILE A 111 18.88 8.45 8.33
C ILE A 111 18.17 7.17 8.80
N ASP A 112 17.01 7.26 9.43
CA ASP A 112 16.30 6.13 10.03
C ASP A 112 15.06 5.69 9.24
N ARG A 113 14.98 6.08 7.98
CA ARG A 113 13.83 5.73 7.15
C ARG A 113 13.88 4.28 6.71
N GLU A 114 12.82 3.59 7.02
CA GLU A 114 12.55 2.25 6.50
C GLU A 114 11.60 2.30 5.30
N ALA A 115 11.54 1.19 4.55
CA ALA A 115 10.57 1.06 3.48
C ALA A 115 9.14 1.25 3.98
N TRP A 116 8.27 1.76 3.13
CA TRP A 116 6.84 1.84 3.44
C TRP A 116 6.33 0.49 3.95
N GLY A 117 5.57 0.52 5.02
CA GLY A 117 5.02 -0.71 5.61
C GLY A 117 5.97 -1.46 6.55
N TYR A 118 7.22 -1.01 6.75
CA TYR A 118 8.16 -1.65 7.66
C TYR A 118 7.57 -1.88 9.07
N GLU A 119 6.90 -0.87 9.63
CA GLU A 119 6.29 -0.98 10.95
C GLU A 119 5.16 -2.02 11.02
N PHE A 120 4.40 -2.21 9.95
CA PHE A 120 3.38 -3.27 9.89
C PHE A 120 4.05 -4.64 9.91
N ALA A 121 5.08 -4.84 9.09
CA ALA A 121 5.82 -6.08 9.02
C ALA A 121 6.52 -6.35 10.36
N ARG A 122 7.25 -5.38 10.92
CA ARG A 122 7.96 -5.50 12.18
C ARG A 122 7.04 -5.86 13.35
N LYS A 123 5.94 -5.11 13.54
CA LYS A 123 4.97 -5.35 14.63
C LYS A 123 4.21 -6.67 14.48
N SER A 124 4.17 -7.22 13.29
CA SER A 124 3.52 -8.51 13.00
C SER A 124 4.51 -9.68 12.97
N GLY A 125 5.81 -9.43 13.15
CA GLY A 125 6.86 -10.45 13.05
C GLY A 125 7.15 -10.91 11.60
N TRP A 126 6.54 -10.28 10.60
CA TRP A 126 6.67 -10.68 9.20
C TRP A 126 8.03 -10.31 8.61
N SER A 127 8.51 -11.13 7.69
CA SER A 127 9.61 -10.76 6.82
C SER A 127 9.18 -9.67 5.84
N GLN A 128 10.12 -8.86 5.40
CA GLN A 128 9.84 -7.76 4.48
C GLN A 128 10.83 -7.71 3.33
N LEU A 129 10.34 -7.40 2.14
CA LEU A 129 11.12 -6.96 0.99
C LEU A 129 10.65 -5.56 0.62
N GLY A 130 11.44 -4.54 0.96
CA GLY A 130 11.22 -3.16 0.55
C GLY A 130 11.93 -2.86 -0.76
N ILE A 131 11.19 -2.40 -1.76
CA ILE A 131 11.73 -1.94 -3.05
C ILE A 131 11.61 -0.41 -3.09
N PHE A 132 12.74 0.26 -3.33
CA PHE A 132 12.83 1.71 -3.37
C PHE A 132 13.11 2.17 -4.80
N ALA A 133 12.29 3.04 -5.35
CA ALA A 133 12.62 3.76 -6.57
C ALA A 133 13.25 5.11 -6.22
N PHE A 134 14.35 5.47 -6.88
CA PHE A 134 15.02 6.76 -6.66
C PHE A 134 14.39 7.88 -7.49
N ARG A 135 13.50 7.52 -8.43
CA ARG A 135 12.76 8.43 -9.32
C ARG A 135 11.26 8.12 -9.29
N ALA A 136 10.45 9.12 -9.60
CA ALA A 136 9.02 8.95 -9.82
C ALA A 136 8.74 8.38 -11.24
N ASN A 137 9.32 7.22 -11.55
CA ASN A 137 9.27 6.55 -12.85
C ASN A 137 8.27 5.38 -12.90
N TRP A 138 7.41 5.23 -11.92
CA TRP A 138 6.47 4.11 -11.77
C TRP A 138 7.15 2.75 -11.82
N PHE A 139 8.37 2.66 -11.27
CA PHE A 139 9.17 1.43 -11.28
C PHE A 139 9.36 0.84 -12.70
N ARG A 140 9.25 1.69 -13.76
CA ARG A 140 9.45 1.30 -15.15
C ARG A 140 10.94 1.19 -15.46
N ASN A 141 11.57 0.16 -14.90
CA ASN A 141 13.01 -0.09 -15.01
C ASN A 141 13.26 -1.55 -15.37
N ARG A 142 13.91 -1.81 -16.52
CA ARG A 142 14.14 -3.18 -17.02
C ARG A 142 15.09 -3.99 -16.11
N THR A 143 16.03 -3.34 -15.46
CA THR A 143 16.92 -3.99 -14.49
C THR A 143 16.14 -4.46 -13.26
N LEU A 144 15.18 -3.65 -12.77
CA LEU A 144 14.27 -4.07 -11.72
C LEU A 144 13.39 -5.27 -12.15
N PHE A 145 12.90 -5.28 -13.38
CA PHE A 145 12.12 -6.43 -13.90
C PHE A 145 12.95 -7.72 -13.90
N ALA A 146 14.19 -7.65 -14.39
CA ALA A 146 15.12 -8.78 -14.38
C ALA A 146 15.43 -9.22 -12.93
N TYR A 147 15.66 -8.28 -12.04
CA TYR A 147 15.95 -8.55 -10.64
C TYR A 147 14.77 -9.26 -9.92
N LEU A 148 13.55 -8.79 -10.10
CA LEU A 148 12.37 -9.42 -9.50
C LEU A 148 12.15 -10.84 -10.03
N ARG A 149 12.40 -11.07 -11.32
CA ARG A 149 12.39 -12.43 -11.91
C ARG A 149 13.48 -13.31 -11.30
N GLN A 150 14.68 -12.77 -11.14
CA GLN A 150 15.78 -13.49 -10.49
C GLN A 150 15.42 -13.88 -9.06
N LEU A 151 14.78 -12.98 -8.29
CA LEU A 151 14.29 -13.31 -6.93
C LEU A 151 13.25 -14.44 -6.97
N ARG A 152 12.34 -14.43 -7.94
CA ARG A 152 11.36 -15.50 -8.17
C ARG A 152 12.08 -16.82 -8.50
N ASP A 153 12.98 -16.81 -9.48
CA ASP A 153 13.65 -17.99 -10.00
C ASP A 153 14.59 -18.59 -8.94
N ASN A 154 15.16 -17.77 -8.07
CA ASN A 154 15.90 -18.19 -6.88
C ASN A 154 14.99 -18.68 -5.74
N GLY A 155 13.69 -18.75 -5.95
CA GLY A 155 12.70 -19.29 -5.01
C GLY A 155 12.44 -18.40 -3.80
N LEU A 156 12.76 -17.08 -3.83
CA LEU A 156 12.55 -16.22 -2.68
C LEU A 156 11.08 -16.25 -2.21
N PHE A 157 10.15 -16.01 -3.13
CA PHE A 157 8.72 -15.93 -2.79
C PHE A 157 8.16 -17.30 -2.34
N ALA A 158 8.66 -18.38 -2.92
CA ALA A 158 8.23 -19.76 -2.61
C ALA A 158 8.64 -20.22 -1.20
N ARG A 159 9.55 -19.51 -0.52
CA ARG A 159 9.95 -19.80 0.87
C ARG A 159 8.89 -19.42 1.89
N TYR A 160 7.91 -18.61 1.48
CA TYR A 160 6.90 -18.04 2.38
C TYR A 160 5.53 -18.66 2.13
N GLN A 161 4.79 -18.92 3.21
CA GLN A 161 3.42 -19.45 3.13
C GLN A 161 2.46 -18.42 2.54
N THR A 162 2.67 -17.15 2.87
CA THR A 162 1.88 -16.02 2.36
C THR A 162 2.81 -14.93 1.86
N VAL A 163 2.50 -14.37 0.70
CA VAL A 163 3.18 -13.20 0.16
C VAL A 163 2.15 -12.10 -0.04
N THR A 164 2.39 -10.91 0.49
CA THR A 164 1.53 -9.74 0.29
C THR A 164 2.32 -8.62 -0.37
N PHE A 165 1.91 -8.19 -1.55
CA PHE A 165 2.41 -6.98 -2.21
C PHE A 165 1.56 -5.79 -1.78
N ALA A 166 2.19 -4.68 -1.38
CA ALA A 166 1.46 -3.51 -0.93
C ALA A 166 2.13 -2.19 -1.29
N GLY A 167 1.33 -1.15 -1.50
CA GLY A 167 1.85 0.19 -1.80
C GLY A 167 0.77 1.24 -1.94
N THR A 168 1.22 2.48 -2.15
CA THR A 168 0.35 3.64 -2.34
C THR A 168 0.68 4.33 -3.66
N SER A 169 -0.33 4.77 -4.42
CA SER A 169 -0.18 5.49 -5.69
C SER A 169 0.79 4.74 -6.65
N MET A 170 1.95 5.34 -6.99
CA MET A 170 3.00 4.70 -7.77
C MET A 170 3.44 3.34 -7.19
N GLY A 171 3.59 3.23 -5.87
CA GLY A 171 3.88 1.96 -5.19
C GLY A 171 2.73 0.95 -5.27
N ALA A 172 1.48 1.41 -5.34
CA ALA A 172 0.33 0.54 -5.53
C ALA A 172 0.25 0.01 -6.97
N TYR A 173 0.61 0.82 -7.97
CA TYR A 173 0.83 0.33 -9.32
C TYR A 173 1.85 -0.82 -9.31
N ALA A 174 3.03 -0.59 -8.69
CA ALA A 174 4.09 -1.59 -8.61
C ALA A 174 3.63 -2.87 -7.89
N ALA A 175 2.89 -2.73 -6.78
CA ALA A 175 2.33 -3.87 -6.05
C ALA A 175 1.41 -4.73 -6.92
N CYS A 176 0.57 -4.10 -7.75
CA CYS A 176 -0.27 -4.80 -8.72
C CYS A 176 0.56 -5.38 -9.88
N ALA A 177 1.42 -4.56 -10.50
CA ALA A 177 2.19 -4.95 -11.67
C ALA A 177 3.14 -6.12 -11.41
N PHE A 178 3.80 -6.11 -10.25
CA PHE A 178 4.76 -7.15 -9.91
C PHE A 178 4.17 -8.34 -9.14
N SER A 179 2.89 -8.34 -8.83
CA SER A 179 2.25 -9.48 -8.15
C SER A 179 2.38 -10.79 -8.93
N SER A 180 2.48 -10.72 -10.26
CA SER A 180 2.63 -11.88 -11.15
C SER A 180 3.95 -12.64 -10.98
N VAL A 181 4.98 -12.04 -10.33
CA VAL A 181 6.21 -12.79 -10.00
C VAL A 181 6.03 -13.77 -8.85
N ALA A 182 4.93 -13.66 -8.09
CA ALA A 182 4.58 -14.54 -6.98
C ALA A 182 3.11 -14.98 -7.12
N PRO A 183 2.78 -15.93 -8.02
CA PRO A 183 1.42 -16.43 -8.18
C PRO A 183 0.82 -16.88 -6.85
N GLY A 184 -0.44 -16.55 -6.60
CA GLY A 184 -1.10 -16.78 -5.32
C GLY A 184 -0.85 -15.71 -4.25
N ALA A 185 -0.08 -14.66 -4.55
CA ALA A 185 0.11 -13.55 -3.63
C ALA A 185 -1.18 -12.75 -3.41
N GLN A 186 -1.22 -12.02 -2.31
CA GLN A 186 -2.23 -11.00 -2.05
C GLN A 186 -1.69 -9.63 -2.46
N VAL A 187 -2.58 -8.73 -2.85
CA VAL A 187 -2.24 -7.35 -3.20
C VAL A 187 -3.10 -6.38 -2.39
N ILE A 188 -2.47 -5.37 -1.78
CA ILE A 188 -3.14 -4.27 -1.10
C ILE A 188 -2.69 -2.96 -1.76
N ALA A 189 -3.54 -2.40 -2.62
CA ALA A 189 -3.22 -1.26 -3.45
C ALA A 189 -4.06 -0.04 -3.03
N PHE A 190 -3.39 0.99 -2.51
CA PHE A 190 -4.04 2.25 -2.12
C PHE A 190 -3.93 3.25 -3.27
N SER A 191 -5.06 3.63 -3.86
CA SER A 191 -5.19 4.54 -5.01
C SER A 191 -4.24 4.19 -6.16
N PRO A 192 -4.26 2.93 -6.67
CA PRO A 192 -3.35 2.50 -7.71
C PRO A 192 -3.65 3.19 -9.05
N GLN A 193 -2.62 3.51 -9.81
CA GLN A 193 -2.74 3.63 -11.25
C GLN A 193 -2.70 2.21 -11.84
N SER A 194 -3.55 1.92 -12.83
CA SER A 194 -3.48 0.65 -13.55
C SER A 194 -2.31 0.63 -14.55
N THR A 195 -2.04 1.78 -15.14
CA THR A 195 -0.93 2.10 -16.05
C THR A 195 -0.87 3.61 -16.19
N LEU A 196 0.21 4.15 -16.75
CA LEU A 196 0.23 5.52 -17.27
C LEU A 196 0.50 5.57 -18.78
N SER A 197 0.40 4.43 -19.47
CA SER A 197 0.49 4.38 -20.94
C SER A 197 -0.51 5.35 -21.57
N PRO A 198 -0.06 6.34 -22.34
CA PRO A 198 -0.98 7.27 -23.02
C PRO A 198 -1.98 6.59 -23.96
N ALA A 199 -1.60 5.42 -24.49
CA ALA A 199 -2.48 4.65 -25.38
C ALA A 199 -3.64 3.99 -24.61
N LEU A 200 -3.43 3.60 -23.36
CA LEU A 200 -4.42 2.89 -22.53
C LEU A 200 -5.24 3.84 -21.65
N VAL A 201 -4.62 4.91 -21.16
CA VAL A 201 -5.24 5.88 -20.24
C VAL A 201 -4.98 7.33 -20.73
N PRO A 202 -5.51 7.72 -21.92
CA PRO A 202 -5.27 9.06 -22.48
C PRO A 202 -5.81 10.18 -21.58
N TRP A 203 -6.78 9.88 -20.74
CA TRP A 203 -7.42 10.78 -19.78
C TRP A 203 -6.59 11.06 -18.51
N GLU A 204 -5.56 10.26 -18.21
CA GLU A 204 -4.74 10.48 -17.03
C GLU A 204 -3.67 11.54 -17.32
N ALA A 205 -3.82 12.71 -16.73
CA ALA A 205 -2.91 13.84 -16.94
C ALA A 205 -2.12 14.26 -15.68
N ARG A 206 -2.42 13.66 -14.54
CA ARG A 206 -1.86 14.07 -13.23
C ARG A 206 -0.35 13.81 -13.09
N PHE A 207 0.21 12.89 -13.88
CA PHE A 207 1.56 12.37 -13.70
C PHE A 207 2.40 12.47 -14.98
N PRO A 208 2.75 13.68 -15.46
CA PRO A 208 3.44 13.85 -16.76
C PRO A 208 4.78 13.12 -16.81
N GLY A 209 5.60 13.17 -15.73
CA GLY A 209 6.87 12.44 -15.66
C GLY A 209 6.70 10.92 -15.74
N GLY A 210 5.70 10.36 -15.06
CA GLY A 210 5.39 8.94 -15.16
C GLY A 210 4.87 8.53 -16.55
N ARG A 211 4.10 9.39 -17.21
CA ARG A 211 3.61 9.16 -18.58
C ARG A 211 4.74 9.13 -19.62
N ALA A 212 5.83 9.82 -19.35
CA ALA A 212 7.01 9.85 -20.22
C ALA A 212 7.90 8.59 -20.10
N ALA A 213 7.65 7.72 -19.12
CA ALA A 213 8.39 6.46 -18.97
C ALA A 213 8.08 5.50 -20.15
N ASP A 214 8.94 4.49 -20.31
CA ASP A 214 8.73 3.40 -21.29
C ASP A 214 7.60 2.47 -20.81
N TRP A 215 6.43 2.61 -21.42
CA TRP A 215 5.25 1.78 -21.16
C TRP A 215 5.13 0.60 -22.14
N SER A 216 6.20 0.24 -22.83
CA SER A 216 6.26 -0.95 -23.66
C SER A 216 6.67 -2.17 -22.85
N GLY A 217 6.29 -3.37 -23.32
CA GLY A 217 6.75 -4.66 -22.78
C GLY A 217 6.16 -5.00 -21.41
N ASP A 218 6.96 -5.69 -20.60
CA ASP A 218 6.52 -6.33 -19.37
C ASP A 218 6.04 -5.36 -18.30
N PHE A 219 5.05 -5.81 -17.52
CA PHE A 219 4.48 -5.08 -16.39
C PHE A 219 3.89 -3.70 -16.75
N ALA A 220 3.67 -3.40 -18.04
CA ALA A 220 3.17 -2.09 -18.49
C ALA A 220 1.72 -1.83 -18.05
N ASP A 221 0.90 -2.86 -17.96
CA ASP A 221 -0.47 -2.77 -17.45
C ASP A 221 -0.62 -3.61 -16.18
N ALA A 222 -0.72 -2.94 -15.06
CA ALA A 222 -0.86 -3.61 -13.77
C ALA A 222 -2.18 -4.38 -13.64
N ALA A 223 -3.22 -3.98 -14.37
CA ALA A 223 -4.50 -4.69 -14.36
C ALA A 223 -4.36 -6.12 -14.89
N ASP A 224 -3.59 -6.31 -15.96
CA ASP A 224 -3.35 -7.62 -16.56
C ASP A 224 -2.50 -8.52 -15.65
N GLN A 225 -1.59 -7.93 -14.87
CA GLN A 225 -0.66 -8.67 -14.02
C GLN A 225 -1.32 -9.24 -12.76
N THR A 226 -2.51 -8.80 -12.40
CA THR A 226 -3.19 -9.25 -11.17
C THR A 226 -3.94 -10.58 -11.33
N ALA A 227 -4.00 -11.14 -12.52
CA ALA A 227 -4.78 -12.36 -12.80
C ALA A 227 -4.35 -13.59 -11.98
N THR A 228 -3.06 -13.70 -11.64
CA THR A 228 -2.52 -14.81 -10.85
C THR A 228 -2.51 -14.56 -9.35
N ALA A 229 -2.90 -13.36 -8.90
CA ALA A 229 -3.00 -13.05 -7.48
C ALA A 229 -4.21 -13.75 -6.85
N GLN A 230 -4.06 -14.19 -5.59
CA GLN A 230 -5.17 -14.81 -4.85
C GLN A 230 -6.29 -13.80 -4.57
N THR A 231 -5.92 -12.59 -4.16
CA THR A 231 -6.87 -11.49 -3.86
C THR A 231 -6.18 -10.15 -4.08
N VAL A 232 -6.87 -9.24 -4.71
CA VAL A 232 -6.41 -7.87 -4.96
C VAL A 232 -7.38 -6.89 -4.30
N TYR A 233 -6.94 -6.25 -3.25
CA TYR A 233 -7.70 -5.20 -2.55
C TYR A 233 -7.35 -3.84 -3.14
N LEU A 234 -8.31 -3.21 -3.82
CA LEU A 234 -8.19 -1.85 -4.35
C LEU A 234 -8.87 -0.88 -3.38
N VAL A 235 -8.07 -0.12 -2.65
CA VAL A 235 -8.56 0.87 -1.67
C VAL A 235 -8.48 2.25 -2.30
N TYR A 236 -9.61 2.85 -2.68
CA TYR A 236 -9.63 4.09 -3.45
C TYR A 236 -10.86 4.94 -3.17
N ASP A 237 -10.78 6.23 -3.46
CA ASP A 237 -11.92 7.14 -3.41
C ASP A 237 -12.72 7.08 -4.72
N PRO A 238 -13.95 6.56 -4.71
CA PRO A 238 -14.78 6.51 -5.92
C PRO A 238 -15.28 7.90 -6.36
N THR A 239 -15.02 8.95 -5.58
CA THR A 239 -15.40 10.32 -5.92
C THR A 239 -14.28 11.10 -6.62
N GLU A 240 -13.08 10.49 -6.72
CA GLU A 240 -11.97 10.93 -7.55
C GLU A 240 -12.08 10.25 -8.92
N PRO A 241 -12.44 10.98 -9.98
CA PRO A 241 -12.78 10.36 -11.27
C PRO A 241 -11.64 9.53 -11.86
N ALA A 242 -10.40 10.03 -11.78
CA ALA A 242 -9.25 9.33 -12.31
C ALA A 242 -8.91 8.05 -11.50
N ASP A 243 -9.00 8.07 -10.17
CA ASP A 243 -8.78 6.89 -9.34
C ASP A 243 -9.87 5.83 -9.58
N ALA A 244 -11.13 6.26 -9.74
CA ALA A 244 -12.22 5.37 -10.10
C ALA A 244 -12.00 4.73 -11.47
N ALA A 245 -11.60 5.51 -12.46
CA ALA A 245 -11.32 5.01 -13.81
C ALA A 245 -10.15 4.01 -13.82
N HIS A 246 -9.10 4.24 -13.03
CA HIS A 246 -8.04 3.25 -12.85
C HIS A 246 -8.54 1.98 -12.17
N ALA A 247 -9.32 2.11 -11.08
CA ALA A 247 -9.87 0.95 -10.37
C ALA A 247 -10.80 0.11 -11.23
N ASP A 248 -11.54 0.73 -12.16
CA ASP A 248 -12.48 0.03 -13.06
C ASP A 248 -11.75 -0.82 -14.12
N ARG A 249 -10.49 -0.52 -14.42
CA ARG A 249 -9.68 -1.34 -15.34
C ARG A 249 -9.29 -2.69 -14.73
N PHE A 250 -9.22 -2.82 -13.42
CA PHE A 250 -8.96 -4.10 -12.77
C PHE A 250 -10.22 -4.95 -12.78
N THR A 251 -10.18 -6.08 -13.46
CA THR A 251 -11.30 -7.01 -13.60
C THR A 251 -10.92 -8.41 -13.14
N GLY A 252 -11.91 -9.20 -12.74
CA GLY A 252 -11.70 -10.57 -12.31
C GLY A 252 -12.36 -10.88 -10.96
N PRO A 253 -12.56 -12.18 -10.66
CA PRO A 253 -13.22 -12.62 -9.43
C PRO A 253 -12.39 -12.39 -8.16
N ASN A 254 -11.09 -12.18 -8.30
CA ASN A 254 -10.15 -11.92 -7.21
C ASN A 254 -10.04 -10.43 -6.85
N ILE A 255 -10.74 -9.53 -7.57
CA ILE A 255 -10.68 -8.09 -7.33
C ILE A 255 -11.71 -7.67 -6.28
N VAL A 256 -11.24 -7.15 -5.16
CA VAL A 256 -12.08 -6.62 -4.07
C VAL A 256 -11.93 -5.11 -3.99
N ARG A 257 -13.01 -4.37 -4.27
CA ARG A 257 -13.02 -2.90 -4.25
C ARG A 257 -13.43 -2.39 -2.86
N LEU A 258 -12.50 -1.74 -2.18
CA LEU A 258 -12.67 -1.13 -0.86
C LEU A 258 -12.78 0.39 -1.01
N ARG A 259 -14.00 0.89 -1.06
CA ARG A 259 -14.29 2.29 -1.36
C ARG A 259 -14.10 3.18 -0.15
N THR A 260 -13.35 4.28 -0.33
CA THR A 260 -13.04 5.29 0.69
C THR A 260 -13.53 6.68 0.26
N PRO A 261 -14.84 6.91 0.12
CA PRO A 261 -15.36 8.16 -0.41
C PRO A 261 -14.87 9.35 0.41
N ARG A 262 -14.46 10.43 -0.25
CA ARG A 262 -13.91 11.68 0.30
C ARG A 262 -12.46 11.59 0.81
N ALA A 263 -11.79 10.46 0.70
CA ALA A 263 -10.38 10.36 1.09
C ALA A 263 -9.44 11.08 0.12
N GLY A 264 -9.91 11.31 -1.11
CA GLY A 264 -9.08 11.80 -2.21
C GLY A 264 -8.07 10.77 -2.65
N HIS A 265 -7.10 11.18 -3.46
CA HIS A 265 -6.03 10.28 -3.94
C HIS A 265 -5.15 9.71 -2.80
N LYS A 266 -5.03 10.45 -1.69
CA LYS A 266 -4.16 10.08 -0.54
C LYS A 266 -4.86 9.13 0.46
N THR A 267 -5.51 8.05 0.00
CA THR A 267 -6.34 7.15 0.84
C THR A 267 -5.57 6.57 2.03
N ALA A 268 -4.35 6.07 1.82
CA ALA A 268 -3.51 5.52 2.89
C ALA A 268 -3.17 6.57 3.96
N LEU A 269 -2.89 7.82 3.55
CA LEU A 269 -2.64 8.93 4.47
C LEU A 269 -3.89 9.22 5.33
N ARG A 270 -5.08 9.24 4.74
CA ARG A 270 -6.33 9.47 5.48
C ARG A 270 -6.60 8.36 6.51
N LEU A 271 -6.37 7.10 6.13
CA LEU A 271 -6.46 5.98 7.07
C LEU A 271 -5.41 6.07 8.19
N ARG A 272 -4.20 6.57 7.89
CA ARG A 272 -3.16 6.81 8.91
C ARG A 272 -3.57 7.93 9.88
N GLN A 273 -4.09 9.04 9.38
CA GLN A 273 -4.57 10.17 10.20
C GLN A 273 -5.72 9.81 11.14
N THR A 274 -6.35 8.67 10.91
CA THR A 274 -7.46 8.13 11.71
C THR A 274 -7.08 6.85 12.46
N ASP A 275 -5.78 6.53 12.53
CA ASP A 275 -5.21 5.34 13.17
C ASP A 275 -5.73 3.98 12.64
N MET A 276 -6.39 4.01 11.47
CA MET A 276 -6.98 2.81 10.86
C MET A 276 -6.00 2.04 9.98
N LEU A 277 -4.96 2.70 9.43
CA LEU A 277 -4.12 2.11 8.39
C LEU A 277 -3.48 0.78 8.83
N SER A 278 -2.93 0.73 10.04
CA SER A 278 -2.29 -0.48 10.55
C SER A 278 -3.27 -1.64 10.70
N GLN A 279 -4.48 -1.36 11.20
CA GLN A 279 -5.53 -2.37 11.32
C GLN A 279 -5.99 -2.88 9.94
N VAL A 280 -6.17 -1.98 8.98
CA VAL A 280 -6.56 -2.30 7.60
C VAL A 280 -5.50 -3.17 6.95
N VAL A 281 -4.22 -2.72 6.93
CA VAL A 281 -3.15 -3.48 6.26
C VAL A 281 -3.01 -4.88 6.87
N ARG A 282 -2.97 -5.00 8.19
CA ARG A 282 -2.86 -6.31 8.84
C ARG A 282 -4.09 -7.18 8.59
N GLY A 283 -5.29 -6.62 8.74
CA GLY A 283 -6.53 -7.36 8.55
C GLY A 283 -6.70 -7.89 7.13
N LEU A 284 -6.31 -7.10 6.11
CA LEU A 284 -6.33 -7.53 4.71
C LEU A 284 -5.23 -8.57 4.43
N ALA A 285 -3.99 -8.32 4.89
CA ALA A 285 -2.86 -9.23 4.68
C ALA A 285 -3.08 -10.61 5.32
N THR A 286 -3.77 -10.67 6.47
CA THR A 286 -4.12 -11.93 7.14
C THR A 286 -5.50 -12.47 6.74
N ARG A 287 -6.24 -11.77 5.88
CA ARG A 287 -7.62 -12.10 5.46
C ARG A 287 -8.61 -12.19 6.64
N THR A 288 -8.35 -11.47 7.72
CA THR A 288 -9.24 -11.35 8.88
C THR A 288 -10.19 -10.15 8.77
N MET A 289 -10.04 -9.34 7.71
CA MET A 289 -10.92 -8.21 7.39
C MET A 289 -11.53 -8.42 6.00
N ASP A 290 -12.82 -8.53 5.93
CA ASP A 290 -13.59 -8.53 4.68
C ASP A 290 -14.05 -7.10 4.30
N ALA A 291 -14.71 -6.95 3.15
CA ALA A 291 -15.21 -5.66 2.68
C ALA A 291 -16.27 -5.03 3.60
N PRO A 292 -17.25 -5.77 4.16
CA PRO A 292 -18.17 -5.25 5.16
C PRO A 292 -17.48 -4.70 6.41
N ALA A 293 -16.51 -5.43 6.98
CA ALA A 293 -15.73 -5.00 8.15
C ALA A 293 -14.91 -3.75 7.85
N PHE A 294 -14.24 -3.72 6.67
CA PHE A 294 -13.52 -2.52 6.22
C PHE A 294 -14.44 -1.30 6.15
N HIS A 295 -15.60 -1.42 5.49
CA HIS A 295 -16.53 -0.29 5.37
C HIS A 295 -17.15 0.11 6.71
N ALA A 296 -17.33 -0.84 7.64
CA ALA A 296 -17.76 -0.53 9.00
C ALA A 296 -16.71 0.32 9.74
N LEU A 297 -15.44 -0.06 9.63
CA LEU A 297 -14.32 0.71 10.18
C LEU A 297 -14.21 2.08 9.53
N TYR A 298 -14.25 2.16 8.20
CA TYR A 298 -14.11 3.42 7.46
C TYR A 298 -15.22 4.44 7.78
N ARG A 299 -16.44 3.98 8.15
CA ARG A 299 -17.52 4.91 8.59
C ARG A 299 -17.13 5.81 9.74
N GLN A 300 -16.15 5.44 10.57
CA GLN A 300 -15.63 6.26 11.66
C GLN A 300 -14.93 7.54 11.15
N SER A 301 -14.51 7.56 9.89
CA SER A 301 -13.92 8.74 9.24
C SER A 301 -14.93 9.88 9.00
N ARG A 302 -16.22 9.62 9.07
CA ARG A 302 -17.27 10.59 8.68
C ARG A 302 -17.27 11.89 9.48
N LEU A 303 -16.73 11.87 10.70
CA LEU A 303 -16.61 13.03 11.58
C LEU A 303 -15.21 13.65 11.57
N GLN A 304 -14.32 13.16 10.73
CA GLN A 304 -12.98 13.73 10.57
C GLN A 304 -13.05 15.07 9.82
N PRO A 305 -12.22 16.06 10.20
CA PRO A 305 -12.23 17.38 9.56
C PRO A 305 -12.09 17.31 8.05
N TRP A 306 -11.16 16.51 7.55
CA TRP A 306 -10.94 16.33 6.10
C TRP A 306 -12.18 15.74 5.38
N TYR A 307 -12.92 14.83 6.03
CA TYR A 307 -14.12 14.23 5.46
C TYR A 307 -15.26 15.24 5.39
N LEU A 308 -15.46 15.99 6.48
CA LEU A 308 -16.49 17.03 6.57
C LEU A 308 -16.21 18.15 5.57
N ASP A 309 -14.93 18.56 5.43
CA ASP A 309 -14.52 19.57 4.46
C ASP A 309 -14.77 19.11 3.01
N ALA A 310 -14.31 17.94 2.62
CA ALA A 310 -14.54 17.39 1.28
C ALA A 310 -16.03 17.23 0.96
N LEU A 311 -16.84 16.78 1.95
CA LEU A 311 -18.29 16.73 1.80
C LEU A 311 -18.89 18.12 1.65
N GLY A 312 -18.45 19.08 2.47
CA GLY A 312 -18.89 20.47 2.42
C GLY A 312 -18.60 21.14 1.08
N GLN A 313 -17.39 20.95 0.53
CA GLN A 313 -17.02 21.44 -0.80
C GLN A 313 -17.97 20.91 -1.87
N ARG A 314 -18.24 19.61 -1.85
CA ARG A 314 -19.14 18.98 -2.82
C ARG A 314 -20.59 19.43 -2.69
N LEU A 315 -21.08 19.64 -1.47
CA LEU A 315 -22.42 20.18 -1.24
C LEU A 315 -22.53 21.63 -1.74
N HIS A 316 -21.50 22.43 -1.49
CA HIS A 316 -21.43 23.82 -1.96
C HIS A 316 -21.41 23.89 -3.49
N ALA A 317 -20.55 23.12 -4.16
CA ALA A 317 -20.48 23.06 -5.61
C ALA A 317 -21.81 22.62 -6.30
N ARG A 318 -22.69 21.97 -5.52
CA ARG A 318 -24.04 21.56 -5.96
C ARG A 318 -25.16 22.47 -5.49
N GLY A 319 -24.87 23.62 -4.89
CA GLY A 319 -25.83 24.55 -4.33
C GLY A 319 -26.68 24.00 -3.19
N ARG A 320 -26.19 22.96 -2.48
CA ARG A 320 -26.95 22.28 -1.42
C ARG A 320 -26.80 22.99 -0.06
N THR A 321 -27.19 24.24 0.00
CA THR A 321 -27.03 25.10 1.20
C THR A 321 -27.68 24.51 2.44
N ASP A 322 -28.88 23.93 2.36
CA ASP A 322 -29.56 23.32 3.51
C ASP A 322 -28.78 22.13 4.08
N TRP A 323 -28.15 21.34 3.22
CA TRP A 323 -27.30 20.23 3.64
C TRP A 323 -26.00 20.72 4.26
N LEU A 324 -25.44 21.84 3.80
CA LEU A 324 -24.28 22.48 4.43
C LEU A 324 -24.58 22.92 5.86
N ARG A 325 -25.74 23.57 6.09
CA ARG A 325 -26.17 23.95 7.44
C ARG A 325 -26.35 22.73 8.35
N ARG A 326 -27.02 21.68 7.85
CA ARG A 326 -27.15 20.42 8.60
C ARG A 326 -25.80 19.80 8.93
N LEU A 327 -24.85 19.83 7.99
CA LEU A 327 -23.51 19.35 8.21
C LEU A 327 -22.75 20.18 9.24
N SER A 328 -22.94 21.51 9.23
CA SER A 328 -22.44 22.44 10.26
C SER A 328 -22.95 22.06 11.63
N ASP A 329 -24.27 21.85 11.80
CA ASP A 329 -24.89 21.42 13.05
C ASP A 329 -24.32 20.08 13.55
N ILE A 330 -24.14 19.13 12.66
CA ILE A 330 -23.53 17.83 13.00
C ILE A 330 -22.10 18.03 13.49
N ALA A 331 -21.30 18.85 12.80
CA ALA A 331 -19.92 19.14 13.19
C ALA A 331 -19.87 19.80 14.58
N GLY A 332 -20.72 20.78 14.83
CA GLY A 332 -20.82 21.47 16.13
C GLY A 332 -21.15 20.52 17.28
N ARG A 333 -22.22 19.69 17.12
CA ARG A 333 -22.64 18.71 18.13
C ARG A 333 -21.60 17.64 18.42
N ASN A 334 -20.68 17.36 17.47
CA ASN A 334 -19.60 16.38 17.63
C ASN A 334 -18.25 17.03 18.01
N GLY A 335 -18.29 18.23 18.65
CA GLY A 335 -17.09 18.86 19.19
C GLY A 335 -16.14 19.43 18.13
N ARG A 336 -16.65 19.82 16.97
CA ARG A 336 -15.88 20.39 15.85
C ARG A 336 -16.32 21.83 15.53
N PRO A 337 -16.28 22.80 16.50
CA PRO A 337 -16.83 24.13 16.29
C PRO A 337 -16.15 24.91 15.16
N GLY A 338 -14.84 24.76 14.98
CA GLY A 338 -14.11 25.38 13.86
C GLY A 338 -14.59 24.89 12.48
N MET A 339 -14.87 23.60 12.36
CA MET A 339 -15.42 23.03 11.13
C MET A 339 -16.88 23.47 10.92
N ALA A 340 -17.68 23.52 11.96
CA ALA A 340 -19.03 24.02 11.89
C ALA A 340 -19.05 25.46 11.35
N LYS A 341 -18.22 26.36 11.89
CA LYS A 341 -18.09 27.76 11.42
C LYS A 341 -17.65 27.82 9.94
N ALA A 342 -16.70 26.98 9.52
CA ALA A 342 -16.24 26.92 8.13
C ALA A 342 -17.36 26.47 7.17
N LEU A 343 -18.16 25.48 7.57
CA LEU A 343 -19.29 24.98 6.78
C LEU A 343 -20.41 26.00 6.68
N GLU A 344 -20.70 26.76 7.75
CA GLU A 344 -21.69 27.83 7.76
C GLU A 344 -21.27 29.01 6.86
N ALA A 345 -19.99 29.42 6.95
CA ALA A 345 -19.44 30.44 6.05
C ALA A 345 -19.54 30.01 4.57
N ARG A 346 -19.27 28.72 4.28
CA ARG A 346 -19.43 28.16 2.94
C ARG A 346 -20.91 28.17 2.48
N ALA A 347 -21.84 27.90 3.39
CA ALA A 347 -23.28 27.94 3.10
C ALA A 347 -23.80 29.35 2.79
N ALA A 348 -23.14 30.37 3.34
CA ALA A 348 -23.48 31.78 3.09
C ALA A 348 -22.77 32.34 1.84
N GLY A 349 -21.73 31.66 1.34
CA GLY A 349 -20.95 32.13 0.19
C GLY A 349 -21.63 31.87 -1.17
N PRO A 350 -21.18 32.54 -2.24
CA PRO A 350 -21.73 32.35 -3.58
C PRO A 350 -21.43 30.91 -4.06
N VAL A 351 -22.44 30.30 -4.69
CA VAL A 351 -22.26 28.98 -5.30
C VAL A 351 -21.34 29.12 -6.54
N PRO A 352 -20.27 28.29 -6.65
CA PRO A 352 -19.45 28.31 -7.86
C PRO A 352 -20.29 28.03 -9.09
N HIS A 353 -20.11 28.83 -10.15
CA HIS A 353 -20.74 28.55 -11.44
C HIS A 353 -20.19 27.22 -11.97
N PRO A 354 -21.05 26.31 -12.47
CA PRO A 354 -20.57 25.11 -13.12
C PRO A 354 -19.74 25.53 -14.35
N SER A 355 -18.45 25.16 -14.36
CA SER A 355 -17.55 25.30 -15.52
C SER A 355 -17.84 24.25 -16.56
#